data_a6feadc16ad6b80f6ae86f9daeb36d55
#
_entry.id   a6feadc16ad6b80f6ae86f9daeb36d55
#
_cell.length_a   1.000
_cell.length_b   1.000
_cell.length_c   1.000
_cell.angle_alpha   90.00
_cell.angle_beta   90.00
_cell.angle_gamma   90.00
#
_symmetry.space_group_name_H-M   'P 1'
#
loop_
_entity.id
_entity.type
_entity.pdbx_description
1 polymer ?
#
loop_
_entity_poly.entity_id
_entity_poly.type
_entity_poly.pdbx_seq_one_letter_code
_entity_poly.pdbx_strand_id
1 'polypeptide(L)'
;MLPAEKALQDTLSKRKGQDSLRKLVLLEKAIDFCSNDYLGFARSQELYQMIQEQLSLHEERIGSGGSRLLSGNSKIAKDLELYLAEFYNAQAALVFNSGYDANVGLFSSIAKKGDIIFYDELVHASIHDGMRLSKADCFPFRHNDIKHLQERLNQPTAGNVFVAVESVYSMDGDWAPLKEISALCEKHKASLIVDEAHATGVFGKGLVQQQKIESEVFVRVHTFGKALGSHGAVVLGSATLKEYLVNYARSFIYTTALPLHSLISIECAHRLLEKSVGVQNKLLDNISYFKKMIAGNKRWLDSPSAIQSMIVPGNNEVRELCKKIQDADLDVRPILSPTVPKGKERIRVCLHAYNTKQEIDKLLEIVYS
;
A
#
# COMPACT_ATOMS: atom_id res chain seq x y z
N MET A 1 25.61 31.86 -4.92
CA MET A 1 24.59 30.78 -5.03
C MET A 1 24.48 30.41 -6.50
N LEU A 2 24.51 29.11 -6.81
CA LEU A 2 24.31 28.62 -8.18
C LEU A 2 22.86 28.90 -8.65
N PRO A 3 22.63 29.18 -9.95
CA PRO A 3 21.27 29.40 -10.46
C PRO A 3 20.27 28.27 -10.14
N ALA A 4 20.74 27.02 -10.20
CA ALA A 4 19.93 25.85 -9.83
C ALA A 4 19.52 25.87 -8.34
N GLU A 5 20.43 26.22 -7.44
CA GLU A 5 20.15 26.33 -5.99
C GLU A 5 19.09 27.41 -5.70
N LYS A 6 19.17 28.55 -6.41
CA LYS A 6 18.17 29.60 -6.32
C LYS A 6 16.78 29.09 -6.76
N ALA A 7 16.70 28.37 -7.87
CA ALA A 7 15.43 27.82 -8.36
C ALA A 7 14.82 26.82 -7.36
N LEU A 8 15.65 26.00 -6.69
CA LEU A 8 15.19 25.10 -5.62
C LEU A 8 14.65 25.89 -4.43
N GLN A 9 15.36 26.93 -3.99
CA GLN A 9 14.90 27.82 -2.89
C GLN A 9 13.57 28.50 -3.22
N ASP A 10 13.42 29.01 -4.43
CA ASP A 10 12.18 29.68 -4.88
C ASP A 10 11.01 28.68 -4.85
N THR A 11 11.25 27.43 -5.27
CA THR A 11 10.26 26.35 -5.24
C THR A 11 9.86 25.97 -3.80
N LEU A 12 10.83 25.86 -2.89
CA LEU A 12 10.58 25.58 -1.47
C LEU A 12 9.85 26.75 -0.80
N SER A 13 10.21 28.00 -1.15
CA SER A 13 9.55 29.21 -0.64
C SER A 13 8.07 29.26 -1.02
N LYS A 14 7.71 28.84 -2.25
CA LYS A 14 6.31 28.70 -2.67
C LYS A 14 5.56 27.69 -1.80
N ARG A 15 6.16 26.52 -1.54
CA ARG A 15 5.56 25.53 -0.63
C ARG A 15 5.40 26.05 0.79
N LYS A 16 6.37 26.82 1.29
CA LYS A 16 6.30 27.45 2.60
C LYS A 16 5.16 28.47 2.68
N GLY A 17 4.99 29.32 1.65
CA GLY A 17 3.88 30.29 1.56
C GLY A 17 2.49 29.65 1.39
N GLN A 18 2.43 28.37 0.99
CA GLN A 18 1.19 27.59 0.86
C GLN A 18 0.97 26.62 2.04
N ASP A 19 1.75 26.74 3.12
CA ASP A 19 1.71 25.82 4.25
C ASP A 19 1.76 24.34 3.86
N SER A 20 2.45 24.02 2.74
CA SER A 20 2.57 22.67 2.18
C SER A 20 3.99 22.09 2.27
N LEU A 21 4.90 22.78 2.99
CA LEU A 21 6.27 22.29 3.19
C LEU A 21 6.30 21.05 4.05
N ARG A 22 6.91 19.99 3.51
CA ARG A 22 7.09 18.71 4.23
C ARG A 22 8.35 18.76 5.08
N LYS A 23 8.29 18.17 6.28
CA LYS A 23 9.43 18.01 7.20
C LYS A 23 9.45 16.58 7.73
N LEU A 24 10.65 16.05 7.96
CA LEU A 24 10.82 14.84 8.72
C LEU A 24 10.59 15.17 10.20
N VAL A 25 9.65 14.49 10.83
CA VAL A 25 9.28 14.71 12.23
C VAL A 25 9.52 13.43 13.01
N LEU A 26 10.14 13.54 14.18
CA LEU A 26 10.41 12.44 15.08
C LEU A 26 9.54 12.60 16.34
N LEU A 27 8.73 11.58 16.65
CA LEU A 27 7.90 11.48 17.85
C LEU A 27 8.12 10.10 18.48
N GLU A 28 9.21 9.96 19.24
CA GLU A 28 9.69 8.66 19.74
C GLU A 28 8.80 8.02 20.81
N LYS A 29 8.05 8.81 21.57
CA LYS A 29 7.29 8.35 22.74
C LYS A 29 5.78 8.47 22.59
N ALA A 30 5.30 8.96 21.44
CA ALA A 30 3.88 9.15 21.22
C ALA A 30 3.18 7.81 20.94
N ILE A 31 1.94 7.70 21.40
CA ILE A 31 1.05 6.59 21.05
C ILE A 31 0.78 6.65 19.54
N ASP A 32 1.07 5.57 18.86
CA ASP A 32 1.05 5.50 17.40
C ASP A 32 -0.40 5.38 16.87
N PHE A 33 -0.82 6.37 16.11
CA PHE A 33 -2.02 6.36 15.25
C PHE A 33 -1.66 6.80 13.82
N CYS A 34 -0.38 6.70 13.43
CA CYS A 34 0.14 7.20 12.17
C CYS A 34 0.73 6.11 11.26
N SER A 35 1.48 5.16 11.84
CA SER A 35 2.16 4.13 11.04
C SER A 35 1.17 3.18 10.36
N ASN A 36 1.67 2.40 9.39
CA ASN A 36 0.89 1.33 8.77
C ASN A 36 1.21 -0.06 9.40
N ASP A 37 1.84 -0.09 10.57
CA ASP A 37 2.16 -1.31 11.31
C ASP A 37 0.91 -1.89 12.00
N TYR A 38 -0.13 -2.13 11.22
CA TYR A 38 -1.48 -2.48 11.69
C TYR A 38 -1.53 -3.62 12.69
N LEU A 39 -0.67 -4.64 12.52
CA LEU A 39 -0.60 -5.81 13.41
C LEU A 39 0.47 -5.67 14.51
N GLY A 40 1.33 -4.66 14.45
CA GLY A 40 2.45 -4.47 15.38
C GLY A 40 3.63 -5.40 15.08
N PHE A 41 3.74 -5.93 13.88
CA PHE A 41 4.81 -6.85 13.52
C PHE A 41 6.17 -6.17 13.45
N ALA A 42 6.23 -4.89 13.07
CA ALA A 42 7.49 -4.13 13.05
C ALA A 42 8.13 -3.95 14.44
N ARG A 43 7.35 -4.16 15.51
CA ARG A 43 7.78 -4.07 16.92
C ARG A 43 7.68 -5.40 17.67
N SER A 44 7.41 -6.52 16.94
CA SER A 44 7.19 -7.84 17.52
C SER A 44 8.50 -8.49 17.95
N GLN A 45 8.63 -8.78 19.25
CA GLN A 45 9.75 -9.53 19.78
C GLN A 45 9.78 -10.97 19.25
N GLU A 46 8.61 -11.60 19.03
CA GLU A 46 8.50 -12.93 18.45
C GLU A 46 9.05 -12.95 17.03
N LEU A 47 8.64 -11.99 16.18
CA LEU A 47 9.16 -11.88 14.82
C LEU A 47 10.68 -11.66 14.81
N TYR A 48 11.17 -10.79 15.71
CA TYR A 48 12.61 -10.56 15.85
C TYR A 48 13.38 -11.85 16.17
N GLN A 49 12.90 -12.64 17.14
CA GLN A 49 13.52 -13.93 17.49
C GLN A 49 13.50 -14.91 16.34
N MET A 50 12.36 -15.07 15.66
CA MET A 50 12.25 -15.94 14.48
C MET A 50 13.27 -15.54 13.39
N ILE A 51 13.44 -14.25 13.14
CA ILE A 51 14.40 -13.75 12.14
C ILE A 51 15.83 -14.08 12.59
N GLN A 52 16.20 -13.84 13.85
CA GLN A 52 17.54 -14.12 14.36
C GLN A 52 17.88 -15.60 14.30
N GLU A 53 16.95 -16.48 14.67
CA GLU A 53 17.11 -17.94 14.56
C GLU A 53 17.35 -18.37 13.11
N GLN A 54 16.54 -17.87 12.17
CA GLN A 54 16.72 -18.21 10.76
C GLN A 54 18.03 -17.65 10.17
N LEU A 55 18.41 -16.43 10.53
CA LEU A 55 19.68 -15.84 10.08
C LEU A 55 20.89 -16.66 10.56
N SER A 56 20.85 -17.20 11.77
CA SER A 56 21.95 -18.02 12.31
C SER A 56 22.22 -19.32 11.54
N LEU A 57 21.29 -19.75 10.70
CA LEU A 57 21.42 -20.95 9.86
C LEU A 57 22.10 -20.69 8.51
N HIS A 58 22.41 -19.42 8.22
CA HIS A 58 22.98 -19.02 6.94
C HIS A 58 24.35 -18.38 7.10
N GLU A 59 25.12 -18.39 6.01
CA GLU A 59 26.42 -17.71 5.96
C GLU A 59 26.25 -16.20 6.19
N GLU A 60 27.26 -15.57 6.79
CA GLU A 60 27.28 -14.13 7.11
C GLU A 60 27.38 -13.27 5.84
N ARG A 61 26.29 -13.18 5.08
CA ARG A 61 26.14 -12.24 3.97
C ARG A 61 25.25 -11.08 4.38
N ILE A 62 25.83 -9.88 4.48
CA ILE A 62 25.08 -8.66 4.86
C ILE A 62 24.27 -8.12 3.66
N GLY A 63 24.81 -8.13 2.47
CA GLY A 63 24.19 -7.57 1.27
C GLY A 63 24.16 -8.52 0.09
N SER A 64 23.43 -8.16 -0.97
CA SER A 64 23.25 -9.01 -2.17
C SER A 64 24.34 -8.81 -3.22
N GLY A 65 25.09 -7.70 -3.22
CA GLY A 65 26.22 -7.42 -4.09
C GLY A 65 25.88 -7.19 -5.57
N GLY A 66 24.60 -7.24 -5.98
CA GLY A 66 24.18 -7.01 -7.36
C GLY A 66 22.68 -7.20 -7.58
N SER A 67 22.23 -7.02 -8.82
CA SER A 67 20.84 -7.28 -9.20
C SER A 67 20.53 -8.79 -9.26
N ARG A 68 19.22 -9.14 -9.23
CA ARG A 68 18.74 -10.52 -9.37
C ARG A 68 19.23 -11.21 -10.66
N LEU A 69 19.42 -10.45 -11.73
CA LEU A 69 19.85 -10.97 -13.03
C LEU A 69 21.39 -11.17 -13.12
N LEU A 70 22.16 -10.64 -12.17
CA LEU A 70 23.61 -10.82 -12.12
C LEU A 70 24.01 -11.71 -10.93
N SER A 71 24.47 -11.09 -9.84
CA SER A 71 25.01 -11.81 -8.68
C SER A 71 24.07 -11.87 -7.47
N GLY A 72 22.97 -11.11 -7.47
CA GLY A 72 22.07 -10.98 -6.33
C GLY A 72 20.97 -12.03 -6.26
N ASN A 73 20.88 -12.98 -7.21
CA ASN A 73 19.92 -14.06 -7.11
C ASN A 73 20.44 -15.16 -6.17
N SER A 74 19.55 -15.75 -5.37
CA SER A 74 19.87 -16.79 -4.41
C SER A 74 18.83 -17.87 -4.37
N LYS A 75 19.20 -19.06 -3.82
CA LYS A 75 18.26 -20.13 -3.55
C LYS A 75 17.12 -19.65 -2.62
N ILE A 76 17.48 -18.89 -1.57
CA ILE A 76 16.51 -18.34 -0.59
C ILE A 76 15.48 -17.45 -1.28
N ALA A 77 15.92 -16.59 -2.21
CA ALA A 77 14.98 -15.75 -2.96
C ALA A 77 14.01 -16.57 -3.82
N LYS A 78 14.49 -17.64 -4.45
CA LYS A 78 13.65 -18.54 -5.25
C LYS A 78 12.68 -19.34 -4.37
N ASP A 79 13.16 -19.86 -3.25
CA ASP A 79 12.34 -20.64 -2.31
C ASP A 79 11.26 -19.74 -1.68
N LEU A 80 11.62 -18.52 -1.32
CA LEU A 80 10.65 -17.50 -0.85
C LEU A 80 9.57 -17.22 -1.91
N GLU A 81 9.94 -17.05 -3.18
CA GLU A 81 8.96 -16.82 -4.26
C GLU A 81 8.02 -18.02 -4.45
N LEU A 82 8.51 -19.25 -4.32
CA LEU A 82 7.67 -20.45 -4.35
C LEU A 82 6.72 -20.48 -3.15
N TYR A 83 7.23 -20.24 -1.95
CA TYR A 83 6.42 -20.14 -0.73
C TYR A 83 5.33 -19.09 -0.84
N LEU A 84 5.67 -17.86 -1.32
CA LEU A 84 4.70 -16.78 -1.50
C LEU A 84 3.64 -17.12 -2.56
N ALA A 85 4.01 -17.78 -3.65
CA ALA A 85 3.05 -18.24 -4.65
C ALA A 85 2.03 -19.22 -4.04
N GLU A 86 2.50 -20.19 -3.27
CA GLU A 86 1.64 -21.13 -2.54
C GLU A 86 0.78 -20.43 -1.49
N PHE A 87 1.42 -19.60 -0.65
CA PHE A 87 0.73 -18.86 0.42
C PHE A 87 -0.44 -18.04 -0.13
N TYR A 88 -0.26 -17.32 -1.23
CA TYR A 88 -1.28 -16.46 -1.83
C TYR A 88 -2.14 -17.16 -2.91
N ASN A 89 -2.02 -18.47 -3.07
CA ASN A 89 -2.75 -19.21 -4.10
C ASN A 89 -2.59 -18.58 -5.50
N ALA A 90 -1.33 -18.44 -5.95
CA ALA A 90 -0.97 -17.92 -7.27
C ALA A 90 -0.06 -18.91 -8.01
N GLN A 91 -0.05 -18.86 -9.35
CA GLN A 91 0.84 -19.73 -10.15
C GLN A 91 2.31 -19.34 -9.97
N ALA A 92 2.59 -18.06 -9.78
CA ALA A 92 3.95 -17.55 -9.61
C ALA A 92 3.98 -16.27 -8.78
N ALA A 93 5.13 -16.02 -8.15
CA ALA A 93 5.44 -14.83 -7.39
C ALA A 93 6.78 -14.25 -7.82
N LEU A 94 6.91 -12.93 -7.88
CA LEU A 94 8.16 -12.22 -8.10
C LEU A 94 8.33 -11.14 -7.04
N VAL A 95 9.41 -11.23 -6.25
CA VAL A 95 9.72 -10.32 -5.14
C VAL A 95 10.41 -9.07 -5.65
N PHE A 96 9.97 -7.90 -5.20
CA PHE A 96 10.50 -6.56 -5.46
C PHE A 96 11.00 -5.90 -4.18
N ASN A 97 11.84 -4.87 -4.32
CA ASN A 97 12.40 -4.14 -3.19
C ASN A 97 11.35 -3.35 -2.38
N SER A 98 10.30 -2.89 -3.03
CA SER A 98 9.19 -2.18 -2.38
C SER A 98 7.91 -2.29 -3.19
N GLY A 99 6.76 -1.94 -2.58
CA GLY A 99 5.49 -1.81 -3.32
C GLY A 99 5.56 -0.75 -4.40
N TYR A 100 6.33 0.33 -4.17
CA TYR A 100 6.56 1.36 -5.17
C TYR A 100 7.26 0.78 -6.39
N ASP A 101 8.37 0.05 -6.20
CA ASP A 101 9.12 -0.59 -7.30
C ASP A 101 8.31 -1.64 -8.03
N ALA A 102 7.48 -2.40 -7.29
CA ALA A 102 6.57 -3.40 -7.86
C ALA A 102 5.56 -2.75 -8.81
N ASN A 103 4.87 -1.71 -8.36
CA ASN A 103 3.89 -0.98 -9.19
C ASN A 103 4.56 -0.27 -10.37
N VAL A 104 5.69 0.43 -10.16
CA VAL A 104 6.42 1.08 -11.26
C VAL A 104 6.88 0.05 -12.28
N GLY A 105 7.47 -1.08 -11.85
CA GLY A 105 7.92 -2.14 -12.74
C GLY A 105 6.79 -2.79 -13.52
N LEU A 106 5.69 -3.10 -12.84
CA LEU A 106 4.50 -3.70 -13.43
C LEU A 106 3.90 -2.77 -14.49
N PHE A 107 3.40 -1.61 -14.09
CA PHE A 107 2.64 -0.71 -14.97
C PHE A 107 3.46 -0.12 -16.10
N SER A 108 4.78 0.09 -15.91
CA SER A 108 5.65 0.58 -16.99
C SER A 108 5.96 -0.47 -18.05
N SER A 109 5.71 -1.77 -17.79
CA SER A 109 6.13 -2.85 -18.67
C SER A 109 5.00 -3.62 -19.33
N ILE A 110 3.88 -3.86 -18.64
CA ILE A 110 2.82 -4.76 -19.13
C ILE A 110 1.97 -4.15 -20.24
N ALA A 111 1.82 -2.83 -20.26
CA ALA A 111 1.00 -2.13 -21.25
C ALA A 111 1.88 -1.37 -22.24
N LYS A 112 1.54 -1.43 -23.52
CA LYS A 112 2.28 -0.84 -24.63
C LYS A 112 1.39 0.11 -25.45
N LYS A 113 1.96 0.76 -26.45
CA LYS A 113 1.21 1.63 -27.36
C LYS A 113 0.05 0.88 -28.01
N GLY A 114 -1.15 1.45 -27.89
CA GLY A 114 -2.41 0.87 -28.37
C GLY A 114 -3.18 0.08 -27.32
N ASP A 115 -2.56 -0.24 -26.17
CA ASP A 115 -3.26 -0.76 -25.00
C ASP A 115 -3.85 0.39 -24.15
N ILE A 116 -4.85 0.07 -23.32
CA ILE A 116 -5.52 1.04 -22.45
C ILE A 116 -5.44 0.57 -21.00
N ILE A 117 -5.18 1.51 -20.09
CA ILE A 117 -5.31 1.29 -18.64
C ILE A 117 -6.42 2.20 -18.12
N PHE A 118 -7.54 1.63 -17.68
CA PHE A 118 -8.52 2.31 -16.86
C PHE A 118 -8.12 2.15 -15.39
N TYR A 119 -8.13 3.24 -14.63
CA TYR A 119 -7.72 3.19 -13.24
C TYR A 119 -8.65 4.04 -12.36
N ASP A 120 -8.85 3.59 -11.14
CA ASP A 120 -9.56 4.40 -10.15
C ASP A 120 -8.76 5.68 -9.85
N GLU A 121 -9.42 6.84 -9.84
CA GLU A 121 -8.75 8.13 -9.70
C GLU A 121 -7.95 8.29 -8.38
N LEU A 122 -8.22 7.45 -7.37
CA LEU A 122 -7.54 7.47 -6.08
C LEU A 122 -6.41 6.43 -5.92
N VAL A 123 -6.02 5.73 -6.98
CA VAL A 123 -4.91 4.77 -6.90
C VAL A 123 -3.59 5.44 -6.48
N HIS A 124 -2.72 4.66 -5.87
CA HIS A 124 -1.46 5.12 -5.31
C HIS A 124 -0.53 5.78 -6.34
N ALA A 125 0.27 6.75 -5.89
CA ALA A 125 1.23 7.49 -6.73
C ALA A 125 2.17 6.58 -7.54
N SER A 126 2.57 5.42 -7.01
CA SER A 126 3.42 4.46 -7.73
C SER A 126 2.76 3.87 -8.98
N ILE A 127 1.44 3.68 -8.95
CA ILE A 127 0.65 3.25 -10.11
C ILE A 127 0.65 4.37 -11.16
N HIS A 128 0.40 5.62 -10.75
CA HIS A 128 0.50 6.77 -11.64
C HIS A 128 1.88 6.90 -12.28
N ASP A 129 2.96 6.73 -11.51
CA ASP A 129 4.32 6.87 -12.02
C ASP A 129 4.66 5.70 -12.97
N GLY A 130 4.22 4.48 -12.67
CA GLY A 130 4.34 3.35 -13.59
C GLY A 130 3.57 3.57 -14.91
N MET A 131 2.34 4.09 -14.84
CA MET A 131 1.55 4.44 -16.03
C MET A 131 2.19 5.54 -16.86
N ARG A 132 2.78 6.58 -16.25
CA ARG A 132 3.51 7.65 -16.97
C ARG A 132 4.72 7.13 -17.73
N LEU A 133 5.36 6.07 -17.25
CA LEU A 133 6.49 5.42 -17.91
C LEU A 133 6.04 4.42 -18.97
N SER A 134 4.79 3.99 -18.98
CA SER A 134 4.21 3.14 -20.01
C SER A 134 3.99 3.93 -21.30
N LYS A 135 3.70 3.21 -22.39
CA LYS A 135 3.30 3.82 -23.66
C LYS A 135 1.80 3.65 -23.95
N ALA A 136 1.05 3.15 -22.95
CA ALA A 136 -0.39 2.93 -23.05
C ALA A 136 -1.15 4.24 -22.83
N ASP A 137 -2.36 4.30 -23.33
CA ASP A 137 -3.30 5.36 -23.00
C ASP A 137 -3.95 5.07 -21.64
N CYS A 138 -3.89 6.04 -20.70
CA CYS A 138 -4.34 5.85 -19.34
C CYS A 138 -5.47 6.82 -19.00
N PHE A 139 -6.63 6.29 -18.58
CA PHE A 139 -7.82 7.08 -18.29
C PHE A 139 -8.37 6.77 -16.91
N PRO A 140 -8.63 7.80 -16.07
CA PRO A 140 -9.28 7.59 -14.79
C PRO A 140 -10.76 7.27 -14.96
N PHE A 141 -11.29 6.50 -14.02
CA PHE A 141 -12.70 6.48 -13.70
C PHE A 141 -12.92 7.02 -12.28
N ARG A 142 -14.13 7.56 -12.03
CA ARG A 142 -14.47 8.10 -10.72
C ARG A 142 -14.38 7.03 -9.65
N HIS A 143 -13.87 7.42 -8.50
CA HIS A 143 -13.61 6.53 -7.38
C HIS A 143 -14.82 5.63 -7.04
N ASN A 144 -14.56 4.31 -7.07
CA ASN A 144 -15.54 3.25 -6.80
C ASN A 144 -16.84 3.31 -7.65
N ASP A 145 -16.85 4.07 -8.76
CA ASP A 145 -18.01 4.23 -9.63
C ASP A 145 -18.07 3.15 -10.72
N ILE A 146 -18.80 2.08 -10.43
CA ILE A 146 -19.00 0.94 -11.34
C ILE A 146 -19.64 1.35 -12.67
N LYS A 147 -20.58 2.33 -12.64
CA LYS A 147 -21.24 2.81 -13.86
C LYS A 147 -20.25 3.54 -14.75
N HIS A 148 -19.43 4.42 -14.19
CA HIS A 148 -18.41 5.13 -14.95
C HIS A 148 -17.32 4.16 -15.48
N LEU A 149 -16.93 3.13 -14.72
CA LEU A 149 -16.04 2.08 -15.21
C LEU A 149 -16.68 1.34 -16.40
N GLN A 150 -17.96 0.98 -16.31
CA GLN A 150 -18.68 0.34 -17.41
C GLN A 150 -18.76 1.24 -18.65
N GLU A 151 -18.99 2.53 -18.51
CA GLU A 151 -18.97 3.51 -19.62
C GLU A 151 -17.59 3.54 -20.29
N ARG A 152 -16.50 3.49 -19.50
CA ARG A 152 -15.12 3.39 -20.01
C ARG A 152 -14.89 2.11 -20.78
N LEU A 153 -15.29 0.97 -20.23
CA LEU A 153 -15.10 -0.35 -20.85
C LEU A 153 -15.95 -0.58 -22.11
N ASN A 154 -17.04 0.17 -22.27
CA ASN A 154 -17.85 0.13 -23.52
C ASN A 154 -17.19 0.84 -24.69
N GLN A 155 -16.11 1.61 -24.49
CA GLN A 155 -15.41 2.29 -25.57
C GLN A 155 -14.66 1.25 -26.44
N PRO A 156 -14.70 1.38 -27.76
CA PRO A 156 -13.99 0.45 -28.65
C PRO A 156 -12.47 0.59 -28.44
N THR A 157 -11.81 -0.55 -28.30
CA THR A 157 -10.35 -0.62 -28.10
C THR A 157 -9.74 -1.62 -29.07
N ALA A 158 -8.56 -1.31 -29.61
CA ALA A 158 -7.85 -2.20 -30.54
C ALA A 158 -6.79 -3.07 -29.80
N GLY A 159 -6.35 -2.66 -28.63
CA GLY A 159 -5.33 -3.33 -27.85
C GLY A 159 -5.89 -4.03 -26.60
N ASN A 160 -5.01 -4.44 -25.72
CA ASN A 160 -5.39 -4.99 -24.42
C ASN A 160 -5.95 -3.90 -23.52
N VAL A 161 -6.89 -4.27 -22.66
CA VAL A 161 -7.47 -3.39 -21.65
C VAL A 161 -7.11 -3.89 -20.28
N PHE A 162 -6.58 -2.99 -19.46
CA PHE A 162 -6.27 -3.23 -18.05
C PHE A 162 -7.15 -2.35 -17.17
N VAL A 163 -7.55 -2.87 -16.01
CA VAL A 163 -8.24 -2.10 -14.98
C VAL A 163 -7.40 -2.16 -13.70
N ALA A 164 -7.06 -1.01 -13.13
CA ALA A 164 -6.21 -0.91 -11.95
C ALA A 164 -6.97 -0.28 -10.77
N VAL A 165 -6.97 -0.97 -9.63
CA VAL A 165 -7.60 -0.53 -8.37
C VAL A 165 -6.74 -0.90 -7.16
N GLU A 166 -6.95 -0.20 -6.03
CA GLU A 166 -6.52 -0.70 -4.71
C GLU A 166 -7.69 -1.45 -4.07
N SER A 167 -7.42 -2.54 -3.37
CA SER A 167 -8.48 -3.24 -2.63
C SER A 167 -8.95 -2.44 -1.40
N VAL A 168 -8.01 -1.73 -0.75
CA VAL A 168 -8.24 -0.75 0.32
C VAL A 168 -7.47 0.51 -0.03
N TYR A 169 -8.16 1.64 -0.15
CA TYR A 169 -7.55 2.90 -0.54
C TYR A 169 -6.79 3.58 0.59
N SER A 170 -5.57 4.01 0.30
CA SER A 170 -4.58 4.45 1.29
C SER A 170 -4.96 5.71 2.08
N MET A 171 -5.77 6.61 1.49
CA MET A 171 -6.14 7.89 2.10
C MET A 171 -7.53 7.87 2.74
N ASP A 172 -8.44 7.07 2.23
CA ASP A 172 -9.85 7.04 2.62
C ASP A 172 -10.18 5.80 3.45
N GLY A 173 -9.46 4.70 3.22
CA GLY A 173 -9.61 3.44 3.95
C GLY A 173 -10.80 2.60 3.51
N ASP A 174 -11.53 3.05 2.50
CA ASP A 174 -12.66 2.32 1.94
C ASP A 174 -12.21 1.21 0.99
N TRP A 175 -13.13 0.33 0.62
CA TRP A 175 -12.87 -0.82 -0.22
C TRP A 175 -13.35 -0.62 -1.65
N ALA A 176 -12.57 -1.14 -2.60
CA ALA A 176 -13.07 -1.31 -3.95
C ALA A 176 -14.18 -2.38 -3.98
N PRO A 177 -15.23 -2.20 -4.78
CA PRO A 177 -16.24 -3.22 -5.06
C PRO A 177 -15.67 -4.28 -6.01
N LEU A 178 -14.71 -5.11 -5.50
CA LEU A 178 -13.87 -5.99 -6.31
C LEU A 178 -14.67 -7.01 -7.13
N LYS A 179 -15.75 -7.57 -6.57
CA LYS A 179 -16.58 -8.56 -7.30
C LYS A 179 -17.28 -7.94 -8.49
N GLU A 180 -17.83 -6.74 -8.32
CA GLU A 180 -18.50 -6.02 -9.40
C GLU A 180 -17.49 -5.58 -10.47
N ILE A 181 -16.31 -5.11 -10.06
CA ILE A 181 -15.23 -4.76 -10.98
C ILE A 181 -14.75 -5.99 -11.73
N SER A 182 -14.55 -7.12 -11.05
CA SER A 182 -14.11 -8.38 -11.64
C SER A 182 -15.11 -8.88 -12.69
N ALA A 183 -16.40 -8.88 -12.36
CA ALA A 183 -17.45 -9.27 -13.30
C ALA A 183 -17.50 -8.37 -14.55
N LEU A 184 -17.27 -7.06 -14.39
CA LEU A 184 -17.16 -6.16 -15.54
C LEU A 184 -15.91 -6.45 -16.39
N CYS A 185 -14.78 -6.70 -15.75
CA CYS A 185 -13.53 -7.04 -16.43
C CYS A 185 -13.69 -8.33 -17.24
N GLU A 186 -14.29 -9.37 -16.68
CA GLU A 186 -14.58 -10.62 -17.38
C GLU A 186 -15.47 -10.38 -18.60
N LYS A 187 -16.60 -9.68 -18.42
CA LYS A 187 -17.55 -9.36 -19.49
C LYS A 187 -16.90 -8.63 -20.66
N HIS A 188 -15.95 -7.70 -20.36
CA HIS A 188 -15.28 -6.88 -21.37
C HIS A 188 -13.89 -7.41 -21.77
N LYS A 189 -13.50 -8.61 -21.29
CA LYS A 189 -12.18 -9.21 -21.52
C LYS A 189 -11.02 -8.28 -21.10
N ALA A 190 -11.22 -7.50 -20.06
CA ALA A 190 -10.21 -6.64 -19.46
C ALA A 190 -9.43 -7.40 -18.38
N SER A 191 -8.16 -7.07 -18.19
CA SER A 191 -7.28 -7.67 -17.19
C SER A 191 -7.30 -6.86 -15.90
N LEU A 192 -7.84 -7.42 -14.82
CA LEU A 192 -7.92 -6.75 -13.52
C LEU A 192 -6.59 -6.82 -12.77
N ILE A 193 -6.10 -5.68 -12.29
CA ILE A 193 -4.90 -5.53 -11.45
C ILE A 193 -5.32 -4.93 -10.11
N VAL A 194 -5.00 -5.62 -9.02
CA VAL A 194 -5.38 -5.21 -7.67
C VAL A 194 -4.15 -5.00 -6.80
N ASP A 195 -3.99 -3.79 -6.27
CA ASP A 195 -3.02 -3.49 -5.20
C ASP A 195 -3.65 -3.80 -3.84
N GLU A 196 -3.08 -4.78 -3.14
CA GLU A 196 -3.54 -5.28 -1.83
C GLU A 196 -2.72 -4.70 -0.67
N ALA A 197 -1.97 -3.64 -0.88
CA ALA A 197 -0.99 -3.12 0.07
C ALA A 197 -1.57 -2.82 1.47
N HIS A 198 -2.81 -2.36 1.56
CA HIS A 198 -3.50 -2.04 2.82
C HIS A 198 -4.42 -3.16 3.31
N ALA A 199 -4.66 -4.19 2.51
CA ALA A 199 -5.45 -5.35 2.89
C ALA A 199 -4.60 -6.51 3.41
N THR A 200 -3.36 -6.65 2.90
CA THR A 200 -2.42 -7.70 3.26
C THR A 200 -2.20 -7.75 4.77
N GLY A 201 -2.44 -8.91 5.38
CA GLY A 201 -2.30 -9.12 6.82
C GLY A 201 -3.49 -8.62 7.66
N VAL A 202 -4.14 -7.54 7.26
CA VAL A 202 -5.31 -6.99 7.95
C VAL A 202 -6.55 -7.86 7.73
N PHE A 203 -6.81 -8.23 6.48
CA PHE A 203 -7.92 -9.07 6.05
C PHE A 203 -7.39 -10.45 5.59
N GLY A 204 -6.75 -11.18 6.50
CA GLY A 204 -6.11 -12.45 6.15
C GLY A 204 -4.96 -12.23 5.17
N LYS A 205 -5.03 -12.91 4.03
CA LYS A 205 -4.03 -12.80 2.96
C LYS A 205 -4.36 -11.69 1.96
N GLY A 206 -5.46 -10.96 2.14
CA GLY A 206 -5.96 -9.87 1.30
C GLY A 206 -7.44 -10.02 0.95
N LEU A 207 -8.05 -8.95 0.43
CA LEU A 207 -9.47 -8.93 0.09
C LEU A 207 -9.81 -9.78 -1.14
N VAL A 208 -8.91 -9.89 -2.11
CA VAL A 208 -9.10 -10.75 -3.30
C VAL A 208 -9.31 -12.19 -2.85
N GLN A 209 -8.45 -12.71 -1.95
CA GLN A 209 -8.58 -14.07 -1.43
C GLN A 209 -9.79 -14.20 -0.49
N GLN A 210 -10.04 -13.22 0.37
CA GLN A 210 -11.20 -13.23 1.25
C GLN A 210 -12.51 -13.32 0.45
N GLN A 211 -12.57 -12.67 -0.71
CA GLN A 211 -13.72 -12.68 -1.60
C GLN A 211 -13.75 -13.87 -2.58
N LYS A 212 -12.69 -14.70 -2.60
CA LYS A 212 -12.52 -15.89 -3.45
C LYS A 212 -12.58 -15.59 -4.95
N ILE A 213 -11.92 -14.52 -5.38
CA ILE A 213 -11.84 -14.08 -6.78
C ILE A 213 -10.42 -14.10 -7.34
N GLU A 214 -9.50 -14.91 -6.75
CA GLU A 214 -8.09 -14.96 -7.16
C GLU A 214 -7.92 -15.37 -8.62
N SER A 215 -8.77 -16.27 -9.12
CA SER A 215 -8.75 -16.74 -10.50
C SER A 215 -9.22 -15.69 -11.53
N GLU A 216 -9.93 -14.67 -11.07
CA GLU A 216 -10.50 -13.59 -11.89
C GLU A 216 -9.56 -12.39 -11.98
N VAL A 217 -8.53 -12.33 -11.12
CA VAL A 217 -7.58 -11.22 -11.04
C VAL A 217 -6.29 -11.57 -11.78
N PHE A 218 -5.95 -10.77 -12.78
CA PHE A 218 -4.77 -10.97 -13.60
C PHE A 218 -3.48 -10.77 -12.80
N VAL A 219 -3.40 -9.72 -11.97
CA VAL A 219 -2.23 -9.41 -11.14
C VAL A 219 -2.68 -8.93 -9.76
N ARG A 220 -2.02 -9.44 -8.71
CA ARG A 220 -2.09 -8.89 -7.36
C ARG A 220 -0.74 -8.36 -6.92
N VAL A 221 -0.73 -7.20 -6.27
CA VAL A 221 0.47 -6.62 -5.67
C VAL A 221 0.30 -6.56 -4.16
N HIS A 222 1.22 -7.18 -3.41
CA HIS A 222 1.23 -7.14 -1.95
C HIS A 222 2.50 -6.47 -1.46
N THR A 223 2.42 -5.66 -0.40
CA THR A 223 3.59 -5.03 0.23
C THR A 223 3.79 -5.54 1.65
N PHE A 224 5.04 -5.63 2.06
CA PHE A 224 5.43 -6.20 3.34
C PHE A 224 5.85 -5.16 4.38
N GLY A 225 5.97 -3.89 3.98
CA GLY A 225 6.37 -2.78 4.85
C GLY A 225 5.23 -2.18 5.69
N LYS A 226 4.04 -2.80 5.71
CA LYS A 226 2.87 -2.34 6.47
C LYS A 226 2.52 -3.37 7.56
N ALA A 227 1.35 -4.02 7.49
CA ALA A 227 0.91 -4.98 8.51
C ALA A 227 1.92 -6.11 8.80
N LEU A 228 2.74 -6.50 7.83
CA LEU A 228 3.75 -7.54 8.00
C LEU A 228 5.05 -7.05 8.66
N GLY A 229 5.18 -5.75 8.94
CA GLY A 229 6.32 -5.18 9.69
C GLY A 229 7.70 -5.45 9.07
N SER A 230 7.76 -5.81 7.78
CA SER A 230 8.98 -6.19 7.06
C SER A 230 9.30 -5.16 5.96
N HIS A 231 10.00 -5.56 4.91
CA HIS A 231 10.32 -4.69 3.77
C HIS A 231 10.24 -5.49 2.47
N GLY A 232 9.82 -4.83 1.37
CA GLY A 232 9.66 -5.44 0.07
C GLY A 232 8.20 -5.55 -0.37
N ALA A 233 8.01 -6.21 -1.51
CA ALA A 233 6.71 -6.47 -2.09
C ALA A 233 6.75 -7.71 -2.97
N VAL A 234 5.59 -8.21 -3.37
CA VAL A 234 5.46 -9.30 -4.34
C VAL A 234 4.41 -8.95 -5.39
N VAL A 235 4.73 -9.28 -6.64
CA VAL A 235 3.77 -9.35 -7.74
C VAL A 235 3.39 -10.81 -7.94
N LEU A 236 2.10 -11.09 -7.88
CA LEU A 236 1.50 -12.41 -8.02
C LEU A 236 0.69 -12.51 -9.32
N GLY A 237 0.82 -13.62 -10.02
CA GLY A 237 0.08 -13.87 -11.24
C GLY A 237 0.50 -15.17 -11.91
N SER A 238 0.42 -15.24 -13.24
CA SER A 238 0.83 -16.41 -14.02
C SER A 238 2.35 -16.56 -14.08
N ALA A 239 2.82 -17.77 -14.40
CA ALA A 239 4.23 -18.02 -14.70
C ALA A 239 4.74 -17.16 -15.86
N THR A 240 3.92 -16.96 -16.89
CA THR A 240 4.24 -16.09 -18.03
C THR A 240 4.42 -14.63 -17.60
N LEU A 241 3.56 -14.11 -16.70
CA LEU A 241 3.71 -12.76 -16.16
C LEU A 241 5.04 -12.62 -15.41
N LYS A 242 5.39 -13.59 -14.54
CA LYS A 242 6.67 -13.58 -13.83
C LYS A 242 7.84 -13.53 -14.80
N GLU A 243 7.87 -14.40 -15.79
CA GLU A 243 8.93 -14.41 -16.80
C GLU A 243 9.00 -13.09 -17.57
N TYR A 244 7.86 -12.53 -17.93
CA TYR A 244 7.78 -11.23 -18.59
C TYR A 244 8.37 -10.13 -17.73
N LEU A 245 8.00 -10.03 -16.45
CA LEU A 245 8.50 -8.99 -15.55
C LEU A 245 10.01 -9.11 -15.30
N VAL A 246 10.54 -10.33 -15.22
CA VAL A 246 12.00 -10.56 -15.11
C VAL A 246 12.75 -9.96 -16.32
N ASN A 247 12.14 -9.91 -17.48
CA ASN A 247 12.74 -9.42 -18.72
C ASN A 247 12.44 -7.96 -19.03
N TYR A 248 11.36 -7.38 -18.50
CA TYR A 248 10.88 -6.06 -18.92
C TYR A 248 10.64 -5.07 -17.77
N ALA A 249 10.48 -5.50 -16.52
CA ALA A 249 10.27 -4.61 -15.38
C ALA A 249 11.59 -3.92 -14.98
N ARG A 250 11.79 -2.67 -15.40
CA ARG A 250 13.05 -1.95 -15.21
C ARG A 250 13.42 -1.77 -13.72
N SER A 251 12.45 -1.54 -12.84
CA SER A 251 12.67 -1.43 -11.40
C SER A 251 13.12 -2.75 -10.74
N PHE A 252 12.90 -3.90 -11.42
CA PHE A 252 13.44 -5.20 -11.03
C PHE A 252 14.83 -5.44 -11.63
N ILE A 253 14.99 -5.13 -12.92
CA ILE A 253 16.21 -5.45 -13.69
C ILE A 253 17.41 -4.62 -13.21
N TYR A 254 17.20 -3.31 -12.99
CA TYR A 254 18.26 -2.34 -12.76
C TYR A 254 18.41 -1.90 -11.30
N THR A 255 17.96 -2.73 -10.38
CA THR A 255 18.11 -2.50 -8.94
C THR A 255 18.94 -3.60 -8.30
N THR A 256 19.61 -3.30 -7.19
CA THR A 256 20.25 -4.30 -6.34
C THR A 256 19.16 -5.17 -5.69
N ALA A 257 19.38 -6.47 -5.63
CA ALA A 257 18.45 -7.41 -5.02
C ALA A 257 18.31 -7.16 -3.50
N LEU A 258 17.18 -7.60 -2.92
CA LEU A 258 17.01 -7.59 -1.47
C LEU A 258 18.11 -8.38 -0.77
N PRO A 259 18.64 -7.88 0.36
CA PRO A 259 19.60 -8.61 1.17
C PRO A 259 18.96 -9.82 1.85
N LEU A 260 19.78 -10.77 2.27
CA LEU A 260 19.35 -12.01 2.95
C LEU A 260 18.40 -11.73 4.13
N HIS A 261 18.75 -10.76 4.97
CA HIS A 261 17.92 -10.38 6.12
C HIS A 261 16.47 -10.03 5.71
N SER A 262 16.30 -9.28 4.62
CA SER A 262 14.95 -8.91 4.15
C SER A 262 14.17 -10.12 3.63
N LEU A 263 14.83 -11.03 2.90
CA LEU A 263 14.18 -12.25 2.40
C LEU A 263 13.69 -13.14 3.55
N ILE A 264 14.53 -13.34 4.56
CA ILE A 264 14.18 -14.11 5.78
C ILE A 264 13.09 -13.39 6.57
N SER A 265 13.18 -12.07 6.73
CA SER A 265 12.17 -11.29 7.43
C SER A 265 10.79 -11.43 6.77
N ILE A 266 10.72 -11.42 5.44
CA ILE A 266 9.47 -11.62 4.69
C ILE A 266 8.90 -13.00 4.99
N GLU A 267 9.69 -14.06 4.92
CA GLU A 267 9.23 -15.43 5.21
C GLU A 267 8.74 -15.57 6.65
N CYS A 268 9.53 -15.11 7.63
CA CYS A 268 9.16 -15.17 9.04
C CYS A 268 7.86 -14.39 9.33
N ALA A 269 7.68 -13.21 8.72
CA ALA A 269 6.47 -12.42 8.89
C ALA A 269 5.21 -13.14 8.36
N HIS A 270 5.32 -13.85 7.23
CA HIS A 270 4.21 -14.63 6.69
C HIS A 270 3.90 -15.86 7.58
N ARG A 271 4.94 -16.57 8.04
CA ARG A 271 4.76 -17.68 8.98
C ARG A 271 4.15 -17.25 10.32
N LEU A 272 4.50 -16.05 10.79
CA LEU A 272 3.87 -15.46 11.98
C LEU A 272 2.42 -15.10 11.69
N LEU A 273 2.11 -14.54 10.52
CA LEU A 273 0.75 -14.17 10.12
C LEU A 273 -0.21 -15.38 10.16
N GLU A 274 0.23 -16.55 9.71
CA GLU A 274 -0.58 -17.78 9.73
C GLU A 274 -1.03 -18.17 11.16
N LYS A 275 -0.29 -17.75 12.18
CA LYS A 275 -0.56 -18.03 13.60
C LYS A 275 -1.23 -16.85 14.32
N SER A 276 -1.40 -15.71 13.66
CA SER A 276 -1.77 -14.43 14.27
C SER A 276 -3.25 -14.06 14.15
N VAL A 277 -4.15 -15.04 14.02
CA VAL A 277 -5.62 -14.80 13.95
C VAL A 277 -6.12 -13.97 15.15
N GLY A 278 -5.58 -14.20 16.35
CA GLY A 278 -5.93 -13.42 17.54
C GLY A 278 -5.54 -11.95 17.44
N VAL A 279 -4.38 -11.65 16.81
CA VAL A 279 -3.91 -10.27 16.59
C VAL A 279 -4.78 -9.57 15.54
N GLN A 280 -5.15 -10.28 14.46
CA GLN A 280 -6.07 -9.76 13.45
C GLN A 280 -7.45 -9.45 14.04
N ASN A 281 -8.01 -10.36 14.85
CA ASN A 281 -9.29 -10.13 15.51
C ASN A 281 -9.24 -8.91 16.43
N LYS A 282 -8.15 -8.73 17.19
CA LYS A 282 -7.98 -7.54 18.04
C LYS A 282 -7.97 -6.23 17.25
N LEU A 283 -7.34 -6.23 16.06
CA LEU A 283 -7.40 -5.08 15.16
C LEU A 283 -8.83 -4.82 14.66
N LEU A 284 -9.55 -5.86 14.25
CA LEU A 284 -10.94 -5.75 13.78
C LEU A 284 -11.88 -5.28 14.90
N ASP A 285 -11.64 -5.70 16.14
CA ASP A 285 -12.36 -5.22 17.32
C ASP A 285 -12.11 -3.73 17.56
N ASN A 286 -10.85 -3.26 17.42
CA ASN A 286 -10.51 -1.84 17.53
C ASN A 286 -11.17 -1.01 16.40
N ILE A 287 -11.20 -1.52 15.18
CA ILE A 287 -11.90 -0.88 14.05
C ILE A 287 -13.40 -0.76 14.36
N SER A 288 -14.03 -1.85 14.79
CA SER A 288 -15.44 -1.89 15.15
C SER A 288 -15.76 -0.93 16.30
N TYR A 289 -14.92 -0.91 17.32
CA TYR A 289 -15.05 0.02 18.45
C TYR A 289 -14.97 1.47 18.00
N PHE A 290 -13.93 1.84 17.23
CA PHE A 290 -13.76 3.19 16.70
C PHE A 290 -14.98 3.63 15.88
N LYS A 291 -15.42 2.79 14.94
CA LYS A 291 -16.62 3.08 14.10
C LYS A 291 -17.86 3.32 14.94
N LYS A 292 -18.06 2.56 16.03
CA LYS A 292 -19.18 2.78 16.96
C LYS A 292 -19.09 4.16 17.63
N MET A 293 -17.89 4.58 18.05
CA MET A 293 -17.69 5.86 18.74
C MET A 293 -17.88 7.07 17.82
N ILE A 294 -17.56 6.96 16.54
CA ILE A 294 -17.73 8.04 15.57
C ILE A 294 -19.09 8.04 14.83
N ALA A 295 -19.96 7.07 15.15
CA ALA A 295 -21.23 6.89 14.44
C ALA A 295 -22.08 8.18 14.41
N GLY A 296 -22.57 8.55 13.24
CA GLY A 296 -23.37 9.78 13.02
C GLY A 296 -22.55 11.05 12.80
N ASN A 297 -21.23 11.04 12.98
CA ASN A 297 -20.38 12.19 12.68
C ASN A 297 -19.96 12.20 11.20
N LYS A 298 -20.59 13.05 10.40
CA LYS A 298 -20.41 13.14 8.95
C LYS A 298 -19.03 13.67 8.49
N ARG A 299 -18.16 14.12 9.41
CA ARG A 299 -16.80 14.52 9.06
C ARG A 299 -15.89 13.32 8.82
N TRP A 300 -16.18 12.17 9.45
CA TRP A 300 -15.47 10.91 9.21
C TRP A 300 -15.94 10.27 7.92
N LEU A 301 -14.99 9.81 7.11
CA LEU A 301 -15.29 9.00 5.94
C LEU A 301 -15.72 7.60 6.39
N ASP A 302 -16.61 6.97 5.65
CA ASP A 302 -16.96 5.58 5.95
C ASP A 302 -15.84 4.64 5.51
N SER A 303 -15.19 4.03 6.48
CA SER A 303 -14.10 3.09 6.24
C SER A 303 -14.31 1.81 7.05
N PRO A 304 -14.28 0.64 6.42
CA PRO A 304 -14.29 -0.64 7.10
C PRO A 304 -12.88 -1.14 7.47
N SER A 305 -11.84 -0.34 7.23
CA SER A 305 -10.44 -0.73 7.41
C SER A 305 -9.79 -0.10 8.65
N ALA A 306 -8.52 -0.41 8.88
CA ALA A 306 -7.71 0.21 9.93
C ALA A 306 -7.45 1.71 9.71
N ILE A 307 -7.68 2.21 8.49
CA ILE A 307 -7.51 3.62 8.13
C ILE A 307 -8.82 4.35 8.37
N GLN A 308 -8.80 5.37 9.23
CA GLN A 308 -9.96 6.20 9.55
C GLN A 308 -9.61 7.66 9.26
N SER A 309 -10.33 8.30 8.35
CA SER A 309 -10.01 9.66 7.92
C SER A 309 -11.14 10.63 8.26
N MET A 310 -10.78 11.77 8.89
CA MET A 310 -11.71 12.84 9.17
C MET A 310 -11.35 14.08 8.35
N ILE A 311 -12.31 14.59 7.58
CA ILE A 311 -12.14 15.81 6.78
C ILE A 311 -12.06 17.04 7.69
N VAL A 312 -10.98 17.78 7.53
CA VAL A 312 -10.68 19.05 8.20
C VAL A 312 -10.21 20.03 7.12
N PRO A 313 -11.11 20.77 6.46
CA PRO A 313 -10.74 21.64 5.36
C PRO A 313 -9.77 22.74 5.78
N GLY A 314 -8.70 22.91 4.99
CA GLY A 314 -7.66 23.90 5.22
C GLY A 314 -6.36 23.30 5.78
N ASN A 315 -5.22 23.69 5.17
CA ASN A 315 -3.91 23.20 5.59
C ASN A 315 -3.55 23.64 7.02
N ASN A 316 -3.93 24.86 7.42
CA ASN A 316 -3.65 25.37 8.76
C ASN A 316 -4.51 24.68 9.82
N GLU A 317 -5.81 24.56 9.57
CA GLU A 317 -6.79 23.97 10.47
C GLU A 317 -6.44 22.51 10.79
N VAL A 318 -6.09 21.73 9.77
CA VAL A 318 -5.70 20.34 10.00
C VAL A 318 -4.35 20.23 10.71
N ARG A 319 -3.41 21.18 10.51
CA ARG A 319 -2.15 21.22 11.25
C ARG A 319 -2.36 21.57 12.72
N GLU A 320 -3.22 22.54 13.02
CA GLU A 320 -3.55 22.93 14.40
C GLU A 320 -4.19 21.78 15.16
N LEU A 321 -5.13 21.06 14.53
CA LEU A 321 -5.71 19.87 15.12
C LEU A 321 -4.66 18.79 15.36
N CYS A 322 -3.81 18.49 14.36
CA CYS A 322 -2.73 17.51 14.55
C CYS A 322 -1.76 17.92 15.65
N LYS A 323 -1.43 19.20 15.75
CA LYS A 323 -0.58 19.70 16.83
C LYS A 323 -1.22 19.48 18.20
N LYS A 324 -2.50 19.80 18.36
CA LYS A 324 -3.25 19.55 19.60
C LYS A 324 -3.22 18.07 20.02
N ILE A 325 -3.37 17.17 19.04
CA ILE A 325 -3.28 15.72 19.26
C ILE A 325 -1.85 15.33 19.65
N GLN A 326 -0.83 15.86 18.98
CA GLN A 326 0.58 15.56 19.24
C GLN A 326 1.04 16.12 20.60
N ASP A 327 0.55 17.29 21.01
CA ASP A 327 0.82 17.88 22.34
C ASP A 327 0.26 17.01 23.49
N ALA A 328 -0.64 16.05 23.19
CA ALA A 328 -1.16 15.04 24.11
C ALA A 328 -0.49 13.66 23.97
N ASP A 329 0.71 13.60 23.34
CA ASP A 329 1.51 12.39 23.11
C ASP A 329 0.82 11.34 22.21
N LEU A 330 0.02 11.78 21.23
CA LEU A 330 -0.58 10.91 20.20
C LEU A 330 -0.02 11.26 18.83
N ASP A 331 0.54 10.28 18.08
CA ASP A 331 1.08 10.53 16.74
C ASP A 331 -0.02 10.44 15.68
N VAL A 332 -0.53 11.57 15.23
CA VAL A 332 -1.41 11.73 14.06
C VAL A 332 -0.81 12.78 13.14
N ARG A 333 -0.84 12.53 11.84
CA ARG A 333 -0.26 13.44 10.85
C ARG A 333 -1.32 14.05 9.94
N PRO A 334 -1.16 15.34 9.56
CA PRO A 334 -2.07 15.98 8.63
C PRO A 334 -1.83 15.50 7.20
N ILE A 335 -2.89 15.24 6.46
CA ILE A 335 -2.85 15.06 5.01
C ILE A 335 -3.30 16.38 4.38
N LEU A 336 -2.37 17.01 3.67
CA LEU A 336 -2.48 18.36 3.18
C LEU A 336 -2.77 18.41 1.67
N SER A 337 -3.34 19.50 1.20
CA SER A 337 -3.29 19.86 -0.21
C SER A 337 -1.82 20.17 -0.59
N PRO A 338 -1.31 19.73 -1.77
CA PRO A 338 -2.03 19.09 -2.88
C PRO A 338 -2.02 17.55 -2.86
N THR A 339 -1.65 16.89 -1.75
CA THR A 339 -1.73 15.41 -1.65
C THR A 339 -3.18 14.95 -1.78
N VAL A 340 -4.11 15.75 -1.23
CA VAL A 340 -5.55 15.63 -1.43
C VAL A 340 -6.07 16.94 -2.04
N PRO A 341 -7.22 16.96 -2.72
CA PRO A 341 -7.80 18.20 -3.26
C PRO A 341 -8.04 19.24 -2.15
N LYS A 342 -7.96 20.53 -2.51
CA LYS A 342 -8.27 21.64 -1.61
C LYS A 342 -9.71 21.51 -1.06
N GLY A 343 -9.86 21.68 0.25
CA GLY A 343 -11.12 21.45 0.98
C GLY A 343 -11.36 19.98 1.36
N LYS A 344 -10.44 19.09 1.03
CA LYS A 344 -10.44 17.67 1.40
C LYS A 344 -9.24 17.29 2.27
N GLU A 345 -8.57 18.29 2.83
CA GLU A 345 -7.54 18.10 3.83
C GLU A 345 -8.13 17.32 5.01
N ARG A 346 -7.31 16.47 5.67
CA ARG A 346 -7.82 15.54 6.66
C ARG A 346 -6.76 15.14 7.69
N ILE A 347 -7.20 14.68 8.83
CA ILE A 347 -6.40 13.79 9.65
C ILE A 347 -6.63 12.36 9.18
N ARG A 348 -5.57 11.57 9.15
CA ARG A 348 -5.60 10.14 8.85
C ARG A 348 -5.14 9.38 10.09
N VAL A 349 -6.05 8.68 10.72
CA VAL A 349 -5.82 7.83 11.89
C VAL A 349 -5.65 6.40 11.43
N CYS A 350 -4.57 5.77 11.81
CA CYS A 350 -4.34 4.34 11.63
C CYS A 350 -4.58 3.62 12.96
N LEU A 351 -5.47 2.65 12.95
CA LEU A 351 -5.72 1.78 14.09
C LEU A 351 -4.79 0.57 14.02
N HIS A 352 -4.32 0.14 15.18
CA HIS A 352 -3.41 -0.98 15.31
C HIS A 352 -3.96 -2.02 16.30
N ALA A 353 -3.52 -3.26 16.16
CA ALA A 353 -3.87 -4.32 17.09
C ALA A 353 -3.39 -4.05 18.53
N TYR A 354 -2.34 -3.23 18.69
CA TYR A 354 -1.78 -2.87 20.00
C TYR A 354 -2.41 -1.62 20.63
N ASN A 355 -3.22 -0.84 19.91
CA ASN A 355 -3.95 0.25 20.52
C ASN A 355 -4.97 -0.27 21.55
N THR A 356 -5.09 0.44 22.67
CA THR A 356 -6.11 0.19 23.68
C THR A 356 -7.36 1.03 23.43
N LYS A 357 -8.51 0.63 24.00
CA LYS A 357 -9.73 1.43 23.92
C LYS A 357 -9.57 2.79 24.57
N GLN A 358 -8.84 2.86 25.70
CA GLN A 358 -8.54 4.11 26.40
C GLN A 358 -7.74 5.09 25.53
N GLU A 359 -6.78 4.59 24.74
CA GLU A 359 -6.02 5.42 23.79
C GLU A 359 -6.92 5.94 22.66
N ILE A 360 -7.83 5.10 22.16
CA ILE A 360 -8.82 5.49 21.16
C ILE A 360 -9.77 6.56 21.72
N ASP A 361 -10.27 6.38 22.94
CA ASP A 361 -11.14 7.34 23.60
C ASP A 361 -10.43 8.69 23.81
N LYS A 362 -9.17 8.66 24.30
CA LYS A 362 -8.33 9.87 24.46
C LYS A 362 -8.17 10.62 23.14
N LEU A 363 -7.91 9.89 22.03
CA LEU A 363 -7.82 10.51 20.71
C LEU A 363 -9.12 11.21 20.33
N LEU A 364 -10.25 10.54 20.48
CA LEU A 364 -11.56 11.08 20.08
C LEU A 364 -11.98 12.26 20.96
N GLU A 365 -11.71 12.24 22.28
CA GLU A 365 -11.95 13.37 23.17
C GLU A 365 -11.21 14.64 22.69
N ILE A 366 -9.93 14.51 22.29
CA ILE A 366 -9.15 15.63 21.77
C ILE A 366 -9.67 16.12 20.42
N VAL A 367 -10.09 15.21 19.54
CA VAL A 367 -10.61 15.55 18.22
C VAL A 367 -11.94 16.32 18.31
N TYR A 368 -12.73 16.08 19.36
CA TYR A 368 -14.05 16.71 19.56
C TYR A 368 -14.05 17.89 20.53
N SER A 369 -12.99 18.10 21.31
CA SER A 369 -12.79 19.29 22.13
C SER A 369 -12.29 20.49 21.30
#